data_0d27bc5c3d057573e5a47d9d23e63b91
#
_entry.id   0d27bc5c3d057573e5a47d9d23e63b91
#
_cell.length_a   1.000
_cell.length_b   1.000
_cell.length_c   1.000
_cell.angle_alpha   90.00
_cell.angle_beta   90.00
_cell.angle_gamma   90.00
#
_symmetry.space_group_name_H-M   'P 1'
#
loop_
_entity.id
_entity.type
_entity.pdbx_description
1 polymer ?
#
loop_
_entity_poly.entity_id
_entity_poly.type
_entity_poly.pdbx_seq_one_letter_code
_entity_poly.pdbx_strand_id
1 'polypeptide(L)'
;NSVVLVDHDTQILKEADWLIEMGPEAGAKGGHVIAQGTIPQIEQNASSQIGPFLAGRAGVQARPRTPEEDLFALGHIRLSTSAIHTVKPLELDLPKGRLTVVTGVSGSGKTTLILESLIPALQAKVSSTPLPEHIKAVDAEGIAQVKLIDATPIGINVRSTVATYANVHDELRKLFARTPDAKEHGYKAGDFSYNTGKLRCPTCDGTGVISLDVQFLPDVEVPCPDCGGSRYSREAAAVKLPTANGAPASMADLMDMDVSAALEACADRKLVRQRLQVLQELGLGYLTLGEETPSLSGGEAQRLKLASEMGKGQADSVFVFDEPTIGLHPLDVRTLLGVFQK
;
A
#
# COMPACT_ATOMS: atom_id res chain seq x y z
N ASN A 1 -31.32 20.71 10.69
CA ASN A 1 -30.52 19.50 10.55
C ASN A 1 -29.07 19.90 10.30
N SER A 2 -28.10 19.16 10.86
CA SER A 2 -26.66 19.35 10.60
C SER A 2 -26.13 18.13 9.85
N VAL A 3 -25.17 18.36 8.96
CA VAL A 3 -24.48 17.29 8.21
C VAL A 3 -23.00 17.42 8.48
N VAL A 4 -22.35 16.32 8.82
CA VAL A 4 -20.89 16.23 8.97
C VAL A 4 -20.37 15.25 7.91
N LEU A 5 -19.42 15.73 7.11
CA LEU A 5 -18.76 14.93 6.07
C LEU A 5 -17.30 14.72 6.44
N VAL A 6 -16.76 13.56 6.15
CA VAL A 6 -15.33 13.27 6.20
C VAL A 6 -14.88 13.01 4.77
N ASP A 7 -14.13 13.96 4.21
CA ASP A 7 -13.74 13.92 2.80
C ASP A 7 -12.39 14.60 2.58
N HIS A 8 -11.79 14.37 1.43
CA HIS A 8 -10.52 14.96 0.99
C HIS A 8 -10.63 15.66 -0.37
N ASP A 9 -11.77 15.49 -1.07
CA ASP A 9 -12.00 16.15 -2.36
C ASP A 9 -12.17 17.66 -2.16
N THR A 10 -11.25 18.42 -2.73
CA THR A 10 -11.26 19.88 -2.64
C THR A 10 -12.50 20.53 -3.23
N GLN A 11 -13.22 19.87 -4.15
CA GLN A 11 -14.47 20.37 -4.68
C GLN A 11 -15.58 20.27 -3.63
N ILE A 12 -15.65 19.14 -2.92
CA ILE A 12 -16.61 18.95 -1.82
C ILE A 12 -16.28 19.86 -0.65
N LEU A 13 -15.00 19.96 -0.28
CA LEU A 13 -14.55 20.80 0.83
C LEU A 13 -14.92 22.28 0.62
N LYS A 14 -14.89 22.79 -0.61
CA LYS A 14 -15.28 24.18 -0.94
C LYS A 14 -16.75 24.50 -0.69
N GLU A 15 -17.62 23.49 -0.68
CA GLU A 15 -19.04 23.65 -0.38
C GLU A 15 -19.35 23.64 1.13
N ALA A 16 -18.35 23.42 1.99
CA ALA A 16 -18.53 23.37 3.43
C ALA A 16 -18.67 24.77 4.03
N ASP A 17 -19.60 24.94 4.97
CA ASP A 17 -19.72 26.17 5.79
C ASP A 17 -18.57 26.28 6.80
N TRP A 18 -18.14 25.14 7.33
CA TRP A 18 -17.08 25.04 8.34
C TRP A 18 -16.20 23.82 8.11
N LEU A 19 -14.89 23.98 8.14
CA LEU A 19 -13.92 22.94 7.97
C LEU A 19 -13.10 22.75 9.25
N ILE A 20 -12.84 21.49 9.60
CA ILE A 20 -11.94 21.09 10.68
C ILE A 20 -10.87 20.20 10.03
N GLU A 21 -9.61 20.60 10.12
CA GLU A 21 -8.47 19.88 9.56
C GLU A 21 -7.67 19.20 10.66
N MET A 22 -7.50 17.89 10.52
CA MET A 22 -6.72 17.05 11.40
C MET A 22 -5.32 16.84 10.85
N GLY A 23 -4.33 16.74 11.73
CA GLY A 23 -2.93 16.55 11.35
C GLY A 23 -1.98 16.71 12.53
N PRO A 24 -0.69 17.17 12.33
CA PRO A 24 -0.10 17.50 11.01
C PRO A 24 0.32 16.29 10.16
N GLU A 25 0.55 15.13 10.79
CA GLU A 25 0.95 13.88 10.13
C GLU A 25 -0.01 12.75 10.55
N ALA A 26 0.20 11.57 10.01
CA ALA A 26 -0.50 10.38 10.43
C ALA A 26 0.21 9.70 11.63
N GLY A 27 -0.48 8.75 12.29
CA GLY A 27 0.07 7.99 13.41
C GLY A 27 0.34 8.85 14.66
N ALA A 28 1.43 8.55 15.36
CA ALA A 28 1.77 9.20 16.65
C ALA A 28 1.96 10.73 16.58
N LYS A 29 2.24 11.25 15.41
CA LYS A 29 2.39 12.70 15.17
C LYS A 29 1.12 13.38 14.70
N GLY A 30 0.05 12.63 14.53
CA GLY A 30 -1.27 13.11 14.14
C GLY A 30 -2.21 13.35 15.31
N GLY A 31 -3.51 13.36 15.01
CA GLY A 31 -4.56 13.44 16.04
C GLY A 31 -4.85 14.84 16.58
N HIS A 32 -4.25 15.88 16.01
CA HIS A 32 -4.48 17.28 16.42
C HIS A 32 -5.36 18.00 15.41
N VAL A 33 -6.19 18.94 15.88
CA VAL A 33 -6.81 19.94 15.01
C VAL A 33 -5.75 21.00 14.68
N ILE A 34 -5.30 21.04 13.45
CA ILE A 34 -4.27 22.00 12.97
C ILE A 34 -4.86 23.28 12.39
N ALA A 35 -6.09 23.20 11.88
CA ALA A 35 -6.84 24.36 11.41
C ALA A 35 -8.35 24.12 11.56
N GLN A 36 -9.11 25.18 11.80
CA GLN A 36 -10.57 25.16 11.75
C GLN A 36 -11.11 26.53 11.39
N GLY A 37 -12.21 26.58 10.66
CA GLY A 37 -12.83 27.83 10.24
C GLY A 37 -13.62 27.72 8.95
N THR A 38 -14.03 28.88 8.42
CA THR A 38 -14.61 29.00 7.08
C THR A 38 -13.52 28.74 6.03
N ILE A 39 -13.93 28.43 4.81
CA ILE A 39 -12.99 28.16 3.70
C ILE A 39 -11.97 29.29 3.50
N PRO A 40 -12.36 30.59 3.46
CA PRO A 40 -11.39 31.69 3.37
C PRO A 40 -10.40 31.77 4.54
N GLN A 41 -10.82 31.37 5.75
CA GLN A 41 -9.92 31.32 6.90
C GLN A 41 -8.91 30.18 6.78
N ILE A 42 -9.35 29.02 6.33
CA ILE A 42 -8.48 27.85 6.08
C ILE A 42 -7.46 28.14 4.97
N GLU A 43 -7.91 28.78 3.88
CA GLU A 43 -7.02 29.18 2.77
C GLU A 43 -5.87 30.09 3.22
N GLN A 44 -6.11 30.94 4.21
CA GLN A 44 -5.11 31.90 4.75
C GLN A 44 -4.32 31.34 5.94
N ASN A 45 -4.72 30.21 6.51
CA ASN A 45 -4.08 29.63 7.68
C ASN A 45 -2.74 28.99 7.30
N ALA A 46 -1.64 29.49 7.85
CA ALA A 46 -0.30 28.99 7.61
C ALA A 46 -0.07 27.54 8.10
N SER A 47 -0.85 27.08 9.10
CA SER A 47 -0.76 25.71 9.60
C SER A 47 -1.58 24.72 8.78
N SER A 48 -2.48 25.19 7.91
CA SER A 48 -3.31 24.34 7.09
C SER A 48 -2.53 23.70 5.96
N GLN A 49 -2.64 22.40 5.84
CA GLN A 49 -2.06 21.62 4.74
C GLN A 49 -2.98 21.60 3.53
N ILE A 50 -4.31 21.63 3.73
CA ILE A 50 -5.30 21.65 2.65
C ILE A 50 -5.51 23.08 2.10
N GLY A 51 -5.30 24.11 2.91
CA GLY A 51 -5.54 25.50 2.52
C GLY A 51 -4.85 25.95 1.22
N PRO A 52 -3.57 25.63 0.98
CA PRO A 52 -2.92 25.93 -0.30
C PRO A 52 -3.59 25.29 -1.52
N PHE A 53 -4.17 24.10 -1.38
CA PHE A 53 -4.89 23.40 -2.45
C PHE A 53 -6.28 24.02 -2.69
N LEU A 54 -6.99 24.38 -1.63
CA LEU A 54 -8.26 25.08 -1.73
C LEU A 54 -8.12 26.42 -2.44
N ALA A 55 -7.07 27.18 -2.11
CA ALA A 55 -6.75 28.47 -2.72
C ALA A 55 -6.15 28.37 -4.14
N GLY A 56 -5.90 27.16 -4.66
CA GLY A 56 -5.24 26.95 -5.94
C GLY A 56 -3.77 27.35 -5.99
N ARG A 57 -3.13 27.62 -4.84
CA ARG A 57 -1.70 27.96 -4.75
C ARG A 57 -0.80 26.72 -4.78
N ALA A 58 -1.34 25.56 -4.40
CA ALA A 58 -0.68 24.27 -4.53
C ALA A 58 -1.48 23.38 -5.47
N GLY A 59 -0.78 22.55 -6.21
CA GLY A 59 -1.36 21.54 -7.07
C GLY A 59 -0.58 20.24 -6.96
N VAL A 60 -1.11 19.21 -7.56
CA VAL A 60 -0.37 17.97 -7.79
C VAL A 60 0.69 18.28 -8.85
N GLN A 61 1.96 17.93 -8.57
CA GLN A 61 3.07 18.21 -9.49
C GLN A 61 2.83 17.50 -10.82
N ALA A 62 2.69 18.28 -11.90
CA ALA A 62 2.59 17.73 -13.25
C ALA A 62 3.97 17.30 -13.74
N ARG A 63 4.07 16.07 -14.22
CA ARG A 63 5.24 15.61 -14.97
C ARG A 63 5.23 16.28 -16.36
N PRO A 64 6.40 16.39 -17.05
CA PRO A 64 6.43 16.76 -18.45
C PRO A 64 5.55 15.79 -19.26
N ARG A 65 4.69 16.30 -20.13
CA ARG A 65 3.93 15.47 -21.05
C ARG A 65 4.82 15.04 -22.21
N THR A 66 4.68 13.81 -22.65
CA THR A 66 5.31 13.35 -23.88
C THR A 66 4.68 14.07 -25.07
N PRO A 67 5.45 14.60 -26.03
CA PRO A 67 4.94 15.15 -27.28
C PRO A 67 4.05 14.15 -28.01
N GLU A 68 3.05 14.64 -28.73
CA GLU A 68 2.05 13.78 -29.39
C GLU A 68 2.73 12.83 -30.40
N GLU A 69 3.73 13.32 -31.15
CA GLU A 69 4.51 12.56 -32.10
C GLU A 69 5.30 11.40 -31.48
N ASP A 70 5.61 11.48 -30.19
CA ASP A 70 6.40 10.46 -29.47
C ASP A 70 5.55 9.51 -28.62
N LEU A 71 4.22 9.70 -28.58
CA LEU A 71 3.36 8.88 -27.72
C LEU A 71 3.53 7.39 -27.97
N PHE A 72 3.54 6.98 -29.22
CA PHE A 72 3.63 5.59 -29.66
C PHE A 72 5.04 5.16 -30.09
N ALA A 73 6.07 5.97 -29.82
CA ALA A 73 7.45 5.65 -30.23
C ALA A 73 7.98 4.33 -29.62
N LEU A 74 7.45 3.89 -28.48
CA LEU A 74 7.80 2.62 -27.83
C LEU A 74 6.86 1.48 -28.22
N GLY A 75 5.99 1.68 -29.20
CA GLY A 75 4.96 0.73 -29.63
C GLY A 75 3.63 0.93 -28.91
N HIS A 76 2.71 0.01 -29.14
CA HIS A 76 1.36 0.05 -28.61
C HIS A 76 0.91 -1.29 -28.04
N ILE A 77 -0.14 -1.26 -27.25
CA ILE A 77 -0.98 -2.40 -26.90
C ILE A 77 -2.30 -2.17 -27.60
N ARG A 78 -2.70 -3.08 -28.47
CA ARG A 78 -3.97 -3.01 -29.19
C ARG A 78 -4.93 -4.06 -28.68
N LEU A 79 -6.18 -3.67 -28.43
CA LEU A 79 -7.27 -4.54 -28.00
C LEU A 79 -8.44 -4.35 -28.94
N SER A 80 -9.02 -5.44 -29.46
CA SER A 80 -10.26 -5.46 -30.21
C SER A 80 -11.27 -6.36 -29.50
N THR A 81 -12.47 -5.82 -29.23
CA THR A 81 -13.53 -6.54 -28.51
C THR A 81 -14.84 -6.58 -29.28
N SER A 82 -15.66 -7.62 -29.05
CA SER A 82 -17.10 -7.59 -29.26
C SER A 82 -17.80 -6.88 -28.09
N ALA A 83 -19.14 -6.77 -28.16
CA ALA A 83 -19.90 -6.20 -27.06
C ALA A 83 -19.82 -7.08 -25.81
N ILE A 84 -19.70 -6.43 -24.64
CA ILE A 84 -19.81 -7.06 -23.32
C ILE A 84 -20.48 -6.10 -22.36
N HIS A 85 -21.54 -6.54 -21.67
CA HIS A 85 -22.36 -5.70 -20.80
C HIS A 85 -22.77 -4.37 -21.48
N THR A 86 -22.37 -3.23 -20.90
CA THR A 86 -22.64 -1.90 -21.45
C THR A 86 -21.61 -1.45 -22.50
N VAL A 87 -20.46 -2.14 -22.58
CA VAL A 87 -19.36 -1.79 -23.51
C VAL A 87 -19.72 -2.28 -24.92
N LYS A 88 -19.71 -1.36 -25.86
CA LYS A 88 -19.92 -1.66 -27.30
C LYS A 88 -18.67 -2.26 -27.91
N PRO A 89 -18.76 -2.94 -29.08
CA PRO A 89 -17.58 -3.35 -29.82
C PRO A 89 -16.65 -2.16 -30.03
N LEU A 90 -15.37 -2.35 -29.73
CA LEU A 90 -14.39 -1.28 -29.85
C LEU A 90 -13.00 -1.81 -30.23
N GLU A 91 -12.19 -0.90 -30.75
CA GLU A 91 -10.75 -1.05 -30.88
C GLU A 91 -10.07 0.01 -30.02
N LEU A 92 -9.06 -0.38 -29.27
CA LEU A 92 -8.33 0.47 -28.33
C LEU A 92 -6.82 0.30 -28.57
N ASP A 93 -6.14 1.43 -28.76
CA ASP A 93 -4.68 1.51 -28.79
C ASP A 93 -4.17 2.22 -27.53
N LEU A 94 -3.30 1.57 -26.78
CA LEU A 94 -2.62 2.11 -25.60
C LEU A 94 -1.13 2.26 -25.90
N PRO A 95 -0.52 3.44 -25.70
CA PRO A 95 0.91 3.64 -25.91
C PRO A 95 1.72 2.93 -24.82
N LYS A 96 2.75 2.19 -25.20
CA LYS A 96 3.70 1.55 -24.27
C LYS A 96 4.59 2.57 -23.57
N GLY A 97 4.99 2.26 -22.33
CA GLY A 97 5.88 3.10 -21.55
C GLY A 97 5.29 4.48 -21.23
N ARG A 98 3.98 4.59 -21.18
CA ARG A 98 3.25 5.83 -20.91
C ARG A 98 2.24 5.66 -19.78
N LEU A 99 1.89 6.75 -19.11
CA LEU A 99 0.77 6.79 -18.19
C LEU A 99 -0.51 7.09 -18.99
N THR A 100 -1.41 6.11 -19.06
CA THR A 100 -2.72 6.24 -19.69
C THR A 100 -3.79 6.26 -18.61
N VAL A 101 -4.73 7.17 -18.71
CA VAL A 101 -5.86 7.30 -17.77
C VAL A 101 -7.15 6.99 -18.51
N VAL A 102 -7.95 6.07 -17.97
CA VAL A 102 -9.31 5.76 -18.44
C VAL A 102 -10.30 6.44 -17.51
N THR A 103 -11.14 7.32 -18.06
CA THR A 103 -12.12 8.08 -17.28
C THR A 103 -13.51 7.97 -17.88
N GLY A 104 -14.52 8.37 -17.14
CA GLY A 104 -15.93 8.36 -17.56
C GLY A 104 -16.86 8.33 -16.34
N VAL A 105 -18.13 8.64 -16.53
CA VAL A 105 -19.14 8.61 -15.46
C VAL A 105 -19.30 7.19 -14.86
N SER A 106 -19.88 7.10 -13.67
CA SER A 106 -20.20 5.80 -13.05
C SER A 106 -21.10 4.99 -13.98
N GLY A 107 -20.84 3.68 -14.12
CA GLY A 107 -21.58 2.78 -15.01
C GLY A 107 -21.23 2.89 -16.51
N SER A 108 -20.27 3.72 -16.92
CA SER A 108 -19.86 3.87 -18.33
C SER A 108 -19.07 2.66 -18.89
N GLY A 109 -18.78 1.65 -18.09
CA GLY A 109 -18.06 0.45 -18.52
C GLY A 109 -16.56 0.48 -18.34
N LYS A 110 -15.99 1.43 -17.58
CA LYS A 110 -14.54 1.50 -17.30
C LYS A 110 -13.99 0.19 -16.71
N THR A 111 -14.63 -0.31 -15.67
CA THR A 111 -14.26 -1.57 -15.00
C THR A 111 -14.34 -2.74 -15.97
N THR A 112 -15.43 -2.86 -16.72
CA THR A 112 -15.60 -3.91 -17.74
C THR A 112 -14.51 -3.85 -18.82
N LEU A 113 -14.18 -2.66 -19.32
CA LEU A 113 -13.13 -2.48 -20.31
C LEU A 113 -11.75 -2.90 -19.78
N ILE A 114 -11.43 -2.51 -18.56
CA ILE A 114 -10.09 -2.74 -18.00
C ILE A 114 -9.99 -4.10 -17.30
N LEU A 115 -10.85 -4.36 -16.29
CA LEU A 115 -10.72 -5.56 -15.45
C LEU A 115 -11.28 -6.82 -16.12
N GLU A 116 -12.32 -6.71 -16.95
CA GLU A 116 -12.94 -7.86 -17.59
C GLU A 116 -12.47 -8.08 -19.04
N SER A 117 -11.87 -7.07 -19.70
CA SER A 117 -11.41 -7.19 -21.07
C SER A 117 -9.89 -7.06 -21.22
N LEU A 118 -9.29 -5.90 -20.90
CA LEU A 118 -7.86 -5.65 -21.15
C LEU A 118 -6.97 -6.58 -20.32
N ILE A 119 -7.17 -6.64 -19.00
CA ILE A 119 -6.33 -7.47 -18.12
C ILE A 119 -6.42 -8.95 -18.49
N PRO A 120 -7.60 -9.58 -18.63
CA PRO A 120 -7.70 -10.98 -19.02
C PRO A 120 -7.11 -11.25 -20.41
N ALA A 121 -7.27 -10.33 -21.37
CA ALA A 121 -6.68 -10.47 -22.69
C ALA A 121 -5.13 -10.48 -22.64
N LEU A 122 -4.55 -9.54 -21.88
CA LEU A 122 -3.10 -9.48 -21.69
C LEU A 122 -2.57 -10.70 -20.94
N GLN A 123 -3.26 -11.14 -19.88
CA GLN A 123 -2.89 -12.33 -19.11
C GLN A 123 -2.94 -13.59 -19.99
N ALA A 124 -3.99 -13.74 -20.82
CA ALA A 124 -4.10 -14.84 -21.78
C ALA A 124 -2.95 -14.83 -22.79
N LYS A 125 -2.57 -13.64 -23.30
CA LYS A 125 -1.43 -13.48 -24.22
C LYS A 125 -0.12 -13.88 -23.57
N VAL A 126 0.15 -13.39 -22.35
CA VAL A 126 1.38 -13.69 -21.58
C VAL A 126 1.47 -15.18 -21.25
N SER A 127 0.36 -15.79 -20.85
CA SER A 127 0.30 -17.21 -20.44
C SER A 127 0.08 -18.17 -21.62
N SER A 128 -0.07 -17.66 -22.85
CA SER A 128 -0.41 -18.47 -24.04
C SER A 128 -1.68 -19.31 -23.84
N THR A 129 -2.68 -18.77 -23.15
CA THR A 129 -3.99 -19.39 -22.94
C THR A 129 -5.03 -18.82 -23.90
N PRO A 130 -6.19 -19.49 -24.12
CA PRO A 130 -7.26 -18.95 -24.95
C PRO A 130 -7.75 -17.58 -24.48
N LEU A 131 -8.02 -16.69 -25.42
CA LEU A 131 -8.61 -15.39 -25.16
C LEU A 131 -10.05 -15.55 -24.62
N PRO A 132 -10.51 -14.63 -23.74
CA PRO A 132 -11.93 -14.56 -23.40
C PRO A 132 -12.81 -14.42 -24.65
N GLU A 133 -14.03 -14.98 -24.62
CA GLU A 133 -14.93 -15.08 -25.77
C GLU A 133 -15.22 -13.75 -26.46
N HIS A 134 -15.33 -12.66 -25.68
CA HIS A 134 -15.61 -11.32 -26.19
C HIS A 134 -14.36 -10.60 -26.74
N ILE A 135 -13.16 -11.14 -26.57
CA ILE A 135 -11.93 -10.56 -27.10
C ILE A 135 -11.67 -11.13 -28.51
N LYS A 136 -11.71 -10.25 -29.50
CA LYS A 136 -11.45 -10.61 -30.89
C LYS A 136 -9.94 -10.74 -31.17
N ALA A 137 -9.17 -9.79 -30.65
CA ALA A 137 -7.73 -9.78 -30.82
C ALA A 137 -7.06 -8.95 -29.73
N VAL A 138 -5.83 -9.31 -29.36
CA VAL A 138 -4.92 -8.54 -28.54
C VAL A 138 -3.51 -8.59 -29.14
N ASP A 139 -2.92 -7.41 -29.34
CA ASP A 139 -1.51 -7.26 -29.65
C ASP A 139 -0.82 -6.55 -28.49
N ALA A 140 0.14 -7.24 -27.89
CA ALA A 140 0.88 -6.76 -26.72
C ALA A 140 2.31 -7.31 -26.80
N GLU A 141 2.97 -7.14 -27.95
CA GLU A 141 4.34 -7.59 -28.14
C GLU A 141 5.27 -7.01 -27.08
N GLY A 142 6.15 -7.82 -26.50
CA GLY A 142 7.10 -7.40 -25.47
C GLY A 142 6.50 -7.19 -24.07
N ILE A 143 5.21 -7.45 -23.84
CA ILE A 143 4.64 -7.45 -22.49
C ILE A 143 4.78 -8.84 -21.87
N ALA A 144 5.50 -8.92 -20.75
CA ALA A 144 5.78 -10.17 -20.04
C ALA A 144 4.94 -10.33 -18.76
N GLN A 145 4.41 -9.24 -18.20
CA GLN A 145 3.65 -9.28 -16.95
C GLN A 145 2.52 -8.25 -16.93
N VAL A 146 1.42 -8.60 -16.29
CA VAL A 146 0.29 -7.71 -16.02
C VAL A 146 0.00 -7.72 -14.52
N LYS A 147 0.01 -6.55 -13.90
CA LYS A 147 -0.13 -6.38 -12.46
C LYS A 147 -1.29 -5.45 -12.15
N LEU A 148 -2.30 -6.00 -11.47
CA LEU A 148 -3.42 -5.22 -10.96
C LEU A 148 -3.12 -4.76 -9.53
N ILE A 149 -3.23 -3.46 -9.31
CA ILE A 149 -3.10 -2.82 -8.01
C ILE A 149 -4.45 -2.16 -7.69
N ASP A 150 -5.25 -2.85 -6.92
CA ASP A 150 -6.60 -2.44 -6.51
C ASP A 150 -6.70 -2.28 -4.99
N ALA A 151 -7.82 -1.72 -4.54
CA ALA A 151 -8.10 -1.50 -3.13
C ALA A 151 -8.67 -2.73 -2.39
N THR A 152 -8.67 -3.91 -3.01
CA THR A 152 -9.13 -5.13 -2.32
C THR A 152 -8.23 -5.42 -1.11
N PRO A 153 -8.79 -5.90 0.01
CA PRO A 153 -8.01 -6.24 1.19
C PRO A 153 -6.86 -7.20 0.88
N ILE A 154 -5.73 -6.98 1.51
CA ILE A 154 -4.58 -7.88 1.43
C ILE A 154 -4.74 -8.99 2.44
N GLY A 155 -5.02 -10.20 1.93
CA GLY A 155 -5.17 -11.37 2.79
C GLY A 155 -6.43 -11.33 3.66
N ILE A 156 -6.80 -12.47 4.15
CA ILE A 156 -7.91 -12.67 5.11
C ILE A 156 -7.38 -13.19 6.45
N ASN A 157 -6.07 -13.21 6.62
CA ASN A 157 -5.43 -13.87 7.75
C ASN A 157 -4.65 -12.85 8.59
N VAL A 158 -4.97 -12.78 9.87
CA VAL A 158 -4.27 -12.02 10.92
C VAL A 158 -2.75 -12.32 10.99
N ARG A 159 -2.30 -13.38 10.35
CA ARG A 159 -0.88 -13.73 10.23
C ARG A 159 -0.11 -12.95 9.17
N SER A 160 -0.78 -12.19 8.32
CA SER A 160 -0.15 -11.28 7.36
C SER A 160 0.00 -9.90 7.98
N THR A 161 1.22 -9.36 8.01
CA THR A 161 1.52 -8.03 8.53
C THR A 161 2.17 -7.16 7.46
N VAL A 162 2.22 -5.84 7.70
CA VAL A 162 2.94 -4.88 6.84
C VAL A 162 4.36 -5.37 6.57
N ALA A 163 5.09 -5.79 7.60
CA ALA A 163 6.46 -6.28 7.47
C ALA A 163 6.58 -7.55 6.63
N THR A 164 5.65 -8.50 6.77
CA THR A 164 5.69 -9.75 5.98
C THR A 164 5.34 -9.49 4.52
N TYR A 165 4.33 -8.67 4.27
CA TYR A 165 3.90 -8.36 2.92
C TYR A 165 4.95 -7.55 2.13
N ALA A 166 5.60 -6.58 2.79
CA ALA A 166 6.71 -5.81 2.22
C ALA A 166 8.05 -6.58 2.19
N ASN A 167 8.07 -7.85 2.60
CA ASN A 167 9.28 -8.69 2.73
C ASN A 167 10.36 -8.11 3.67
N VAL A 168 10.02 -7.22 4.58
CA VAL A 168 10.91 -6.69 5.61
C VAL A 168 11.21 -7.75 6.66
N HIS A 169 10.17 -8.47 7.11
CA HIS A 169 10.29 -9.50 8.14
C HIS A 169 11.28 -10.61 7.76
N ASP A 170 11.29 -11.05 6.50
CA ASP A 170 12.23 -12.08 6.05
C ASP A 170 13.69 -11.62 6.12
N GLU A 171 13.96 -10.36 5.81
CA GLU A 171 15.31 -9.81 5.93
C GLU A 171 15.71 -9.64 7.41
N LEU A 172 14.78 -9.20 8.26
CA LEU A 172 15.02 -9.12 9.71
C LEU A 172 15.34 -10.49 10.30
N ARG A 173 14.60 -11.55 9.97
CA ARG A 173 14.87 -12.93 10.42
C ARG A 173 16.30 -13.37 10.08
N LYS A 174 16.79 -13.06 8.89
CA LYS A 174 18.16 -13.36 8.47
C LYS A 174 19.20 -12.59 9.28
N LEU A 175 18.90 -11.34 9.65
CA LEU A 175 19.78 -10.52 10.49
C LEU A 175 19.82 -11.06 11.93
N PHE A 176 18.67 -11.35 12.53
CA PHE A 176 18.59 -11.91 13.88
C PHE A 176 19.34 -13.24 14.01
N ALA A 177 19.21 -14.14 13.03
CA ALA A 177 19.95 -15.41 13.03
C ALA A 177 21.48 -15.26 13.02
N ARG A 178 22.00 -14.07 12.70
CA ARG A 178 23.44 -13.80 12.68
C ARG A 178 23.96 -13.17 13.96
N THR A 179 23.08 -12.79 14.88
CA THR A 179 23.48 -12.22 16.18
C THR A 179 24.25 -13.22 17.03
N PRO A 180 25.12 -12.78 17.95
CA PRO A 180 25.80 -13.66 18.89
C PRO A 180 24.84 -14.52 19.70
N ASP A 181 23.78 -13.89 20.27
CA ASP A 181 22.78 -14.57 21.10
C ASP A 181 22.05 -15.67 20.34
N ALA A 182 21.68 -15.42 19.08
CA ALA A 182 21.02 -16.43 18.25
C ALA A 182 21.95 -17.62 17.94
N LYS A 183 23.23 -17.36 17.71
CA LYS A 183 24.23 -18.41 17.46
C LYS A 183 24.49 -19.26 18.70
N GLU A 184 24.59 -18.64 19.88
CA GLU A 184 24.74 -19.33 21.13
C GLU A 184 23.62 -20.32 21.42
N HIS A 185 22.37 -19.91 21.12
CA HIS A 185 21.18 -20.76 21.29
C HIS A 185 20.85 -21.64 20.07
N GLY A 186 21.66 -21.58 19.00
CA GLY A 186 21.46 -22.36 17.77
C GLY A 186 20.22 -21.96 16.96
N TYR A 187 19.71 -20.73 17.13
CA TYR A 187 18.54 -20.22 16.40
C TYR A 187 18.89 -19.88 14.95
N LYS A 188 18.03 -20.29 14.04
CA LYS A 188 18.09 -20.04 12.60
C LYS A 188 17.04 -19.01 12.19
N ALA A 189 17.13 -18.47 10.98
CA ALA A 189 16.17 -17.50 10.46
C ALA A 189 14.71 -17.99 10.49
N GLY A 190 14.48 -19.30 10.31
CA GLY A 190 13.16 -19.91 10.43
C GLY A 190 12.56 -19.82 11.83
N ASP A 191 13.39 -19.89 12.86
CA ASP A 191 12.93 -19.88 14.25
C ASP A 191 12.33 -18.51 14.66
N PHE A 192 12.72 -17.43 13.99
CA PHE A 192 12.17 -16.08 14.16
C PHE A 192 10.86 -15.82 13.38
N SER A 193 10.30 -16.82 12.73
CA SER A 193 8.98 -16.70 12.12
C SER A 193 7.88 -16.83 13.19
N TYR A 194 7.06 -15.81 13.38
CA TYR A 194 5.91 -15.92 14.28
C TYR A 194 4.82 -16.85 13.72
N ASN A 195 4.88 -17.23 12.43
CA ASN A 195 3.92 -18.15 11.82
C ASN A 195 4.28 -19.63 12.06
N THR A 196 5.57 -19.97 12.00
CA THR A 196 6.03 -21.37 12.01
C THR A 196 7.26 -21.61 12.86
N GLY A 197 7.90 -20.54 13.38
CA GLY A 197 9.16 -20.63 14.10
C GLY A 197 9.01 -21.08 15.56
N LYS A 198 10.12 -21.55 16.15
CA LYS A 198 10.17 -21.99 17.54
C LYS A 198 10.01 -20.85 18.54
N LEU A 199 10.37 -19.62 18.13
CA LEU A 199 10.34 -18.42 18.97
C LEU A 199 9.00 -17.69 18.93
N ARG A 200 7.96 -18.27 18.32
CA ARG A 200 6.61 -17.75 18.39
C ARG A 200 6.02 -17.93 19.79
N CYS A 201 5.09 -17.08 20.17
CA CYS A 201 4.37 -17.22 21.43
C CYS A 201 3.59 -18.55 21.44
N PRO A 202 3.80 -19.41 22.42
CA PRO A 202 3.10 -20.72 22.48
C PRO A 202 1.62 -20.58 22.83
N THR A 203 1.22 -19.53 23.55
CA THR A 203 -0.17 -19.32 24.01
C THR A 203 -1.09 -18.91 22.86
N CYS A 204 -0.67 -17.97 22.02
CA CYS A 204 -1.46 -17.52 20.86
C CYS A 204 -1.01 -18.14 19.54
N ASP A 205 -0.04 -19.06 19.56
CA ASP A 205 0.57 -19.66 18.36
C ASP A 205 1.01 -18.63 17.31
N GLY A 206 1.49 -17.47 17.80
CA GLY A 206 2.02 -16.38 16.97
C GLY A 206 0.96 -15.49 16.30
N THR A 207 -0.32 -15.58 16.68
CA THR A 207 -1.35 -14.65 16.19
C THR A 207 -1.30 -13.29 16.89
N GLY A 208 -0.75 -13.23 18.13
CA GLY A 208 -0.76 -12.03 18.95
C GLY A 208 -2.08 -11.82 19.71
N VAL A 209 -3.12 -12.50 19.32
CA VAL A 209 -4.46 -12.40 19.91
C VAL A 209 -4.97 -13.76 20.34
N ILE A 210 -5.94 -13.78 21.25
CA ILE A 210 -6.76 -14.95 21.59
C ILE A 210 -8.22 -14.60 21.33
N SER A 211 -8.93 -15.54 20.71
CA SER A 211 -10.37 -15.42 20.49
C SER A 211 -11.13 -15.93 21.73
N LEU A 212 -12.02 -15.10 22.24
CA LEU A 212 -12.92 -15.47 23.32
C LEU A 212 -14.29 -15.78 22.71
N ASP A 213 -14.71 -17.04 22.82
CA ASP A 213 -16.06 -17.46 22.47
C ASP A 213 -17.06 -16.88 23.51
N VAL A 214 -17.82 -15.90 23.07
CA VAL A 214 -18.90 -15.31 23.88
C VAL A 214 -20.21 -15.80 23.32
N GLN A 215 -20.87 -16.74 24.03
CA GLN A 215 -22.15 -17.33 23.62
C GLN A 215 -23.12 -16.24 23.11
N PHE A 216 -23.65 -16.42 21.90
CA PHE A 216 -24.62 -15.56 21.21
C PHE A 216 -24.08 -14.20 20.72
N LEU A 217 -22.77 -13.92 20.81
CA LEU A 217 -22.12 -12.76 20.23
C LEU A 217 -20.99 -13.20 19.27
N PRO A 218 -20.57 -12.33 18.35
CA PRO A 218 -19.34 -12.59 17.59
C PRO A 218 -18.16 -12.80 18.52
N ASP A 219 -17.23 -13.68 18.15
CA ASP A 219 -15.99 -13.89 18.87
C ASP A 219 -15.27 -12.56 19.10
N VAL A 220 -14.80 -12.34 20.32
CA VAL A 220 -14.04 -11.15 20.70
C VAL A 220 -12.57 -11.51 20.73
N GLU A 221 -11.78 -10.85 19.87
CA GLU A 221 -10.34 -10.96 19.89
C GLU A 221 -9.72 -10.00 20.92
N VAL A 222 -8.90 -10.55 21.81
CA VAL A 222 -8.17 -9.76 22.82
C VAL A 222 -6.66 -10.01 22.67
N PRO A 223 -5.81 -9.02 22.96
CA PRO A 223 -4.36 -9.23 22.96
C PRO A 223 -3.97 -10.42 23.84
N CYS A 224 -3.06 -11.24 23.33
CA CYS A 224 -2.57 -12.40 24.09
C CYS A 224 -1.93 -11.96 25.42
N PRO A 225 -2.36 -12.48 26.58
CA PRO A 225 -1.87 -12.06 27.87
C PRO A 225 -0.37 -12.38 28.10
N ASP A 226 0.17 -13.39 27.42
CA ASP A 226 1.57 -13.79 27.61
C ASP A 226 2.54 -12.96 26.77
N CYS A 227 2.18 -12.63 25.53
CA CYS A 227 3.05 -11.86 24.65
C CYS A 227 2.61 -10.40 24.46
N GLY A 228 1.48 -10.00 25.02
CA GLY A 228 0.96 -8.62 24.89
C GLY A 228 0.68 -8.17 23.45
N GLY A 229 0.41 -9.12 22.53
CA GLY A 229 0.23 -8.81 21.12
C GLY A 229 1.49 -8.96 20.26
N SER A 230 2.68 -9.10 20.87
CA SER A 230 3.96 -9.13 20.13
C SER A 230 4.17 -10.34 19.23
N ARG A 231 3.38 -11.40 19.40
CA ARG A 231 3.45 -12.68 18.65
C ARG A 231 4.65 -13.57 19.00
N TYR A 232 5.59 -13.08 19.81
CA TYR A 232 6.86 -13.76 20.13
C TYR A 232 6.91 -14.25 21.57
N SER A 233 7.67 -15.30 21.78
CA SER A 233 7.96 -15.83 23.12
C SER A 233 8.98 -14.94 23.86
N ARG A 234 9.12 -15.17 25.17
CA ARG A 234 10.09 -14.44 26.00
C ARG A 234 11.55 -14.71 25.58
N GLU A 235 11.83 -15.90 25.07
CA GLU A 235 13.16 -16.27 24.55
C GLU A 235 13.51 -15.44 23.30
N ALA A 236 12.52 -15.14 22.45
CA ALA A 236 12.73 -14.24 21.31
C ALA A 236 13.10 -12.82 21.76
N ALA A 237 12.51 -12.34 22.85
CA ALA A 237 12.80 -11.01 23.39
C ALA A 237 14.23 -10.87 23.96
N ALA A 238 14.86 -11.97 24.34
CA ALA A 238 16.26 -12.00 24.82
C ALA A 238 17.27 -11.81 23.68
N VAL A 239 16.93 -12.21 22.45
CA VAL A 239 17.81 -12.03 21.28
C VAL A 239 17.69 -10.60 20.78
N LYS A 240 18.80 -9.86 20.80
CA LYS A 240 18.83 -8.44 20.43
C LYS A 240 19.68 -8.20 19.19
N LEU A 241 19.15 -7.35 18.30
CA LEU A 241 19.86 -6.84 17.14
C LEU A 241 20.36 -5.42 17.45
N PRO A 242 21.66 -5.11 17.31
CA PRO A 242 22.14 -3.73 17.38
C PRO A 242 21.49 -2.88 16.30
N THR A 243 20.99 -1.70 16.66
CA THR A 243 20.36 -0.76 15.75
C THR A 243 21.28 0.43 15.46
N ALA A 244 21.02 1.15 14.38
CA ALA A 244 21.82 2.30 13.97
C ALA A 244 21.76 3.48 14.98
N ASN A 245 20.67 3.58 15.74
CA ASN A 245 20.50 4.57 16.82
C ASN A 245 21.12 4.14 18.16
N GLY A 246 21.78 2.99 18.22
CA GLY A 246 22.54 2.49 19.38
C GLY A 246 21.74 1.68 20.41
N ALA A 247 20.42 1.70 20.39
CA ALA A 247 19.59 0.91 21.30
C ALA A 247 19.32 -0.49 20.71
N PRO A 248 19.79 -1.61 21.34
CA PRO A 248 19.51 -2.93 20.81
C PRO A 248 18.02 -3.26 20.90
N ALA A 249 17.46 -3.81 19.81
CA ALA A 249 16.04 -4.16 19.71
C ALA A 249 15.83 -5.65 19.47
N SER A 250 14.81 -6.25 20.08
CA SER A 250 14.33 -7.58 19.73
C SER A 250 13.50 -7.56 18.45
N MET A 251 13.14 -8.75 17.94
CA MET A 251 12.23 -8.83 16.81
C MET A 251 10.86 -8.21 17.15
N ALA A 252 10.36 -8.44 18.36
CA ALA A 252 9.11 -7.85 18.84
C ALA A 252 9.19 -6.31 18.88
N ASP A 253 10.28 -5.76 19.41
CA ASP A 253 10.49 -4.30 19.45
C ASP A 253 10.49 -3.68 18.05
N LEU A 254 11.13 -4.32 17.07
CA LEU A 254 11.12 -3.83 15.68
C LEU A 254 9.75 -3.96 15.02
N MET A 255 9.02 -5.04 15.31
CA MET A 255 7.67 -5.22 14.76
C MET A 255 6.66 -4.21 15.34
N ASP A 256 6.92 -3.68 16.53
CA ASP A 256 6.11 -2.64 17.18
C ASP A 256 6.45 -1.20 16.72
N MET A 257 7.55 -1.04 15.99
CA MET A 257 7.92 0.26 15.41
C MET A 257 7.06 0.58 14.20
N ASP A 258 6.76 1.88 13.99
CA ASP A 258 6.31 2.36 12.70
C ASP A 258 7.44 2.28 11.66
N VAL A 259 7.08 2.35 10.38
CA VAL A 259 8.03 2.25 9.27
C VAL A 259 9.12 3.32 9.34
N SER A 260 8.78 4.56 9.78
CA SER A 260 9.74 5.66 9.89
C SER A 260 10.77 5.39 10.98
N ALA A 261 10.34 4.96 12.16
CA ALA A 261 11.21 4.60 13.27
C ALA A 261 12.08 3.38 12.94
N ALA A 262 11.49 2.37 12.29
CA ALA A 262 12.23 1.18 11.85
C ALA A 262 13.26 1.52 10.76
N LEU A 263 12.97 2.49 9.88
CA LEU A 263 13.91 2.98 8.88
C LEU A 263 15.16 3.62 9.52
N GLU A 264 14.97 4.40 10.58
CA GLU A 264 16.05 4.98 11.37
C GLU A 264 16.85 3.90 12.12
N ALA A 265 16.14 2.97 12.79
CA ALA A 265 16.77 1.89 13.54
C ALA A 265 17.60 0.94 12.65
N CYS A 266 17.19 0.74 11.41
CA CYS A 266 17.82 -0.16 10.44
C CYS A 266 18.59 0.58 9.34
N ALA A 267 19.00 1.84 9.54
CA ALA A 267 19.63 2.66 8.52
C ALA A 267 20.93 2.07 7.93
N ASP A 268 21.67 1.31 8.74
CA ASP A 268 22.88 0.58 8.36
C ASP A 268 22.63 -0.78 7.66
N ARG A 269 21.38 -1.24 7.58
CA ARG A 269 20.96 -2.53 7.01
C ARG A 269 20.40 -2.36 5.60
N LYS A 270 21.26 -2.39 4.58
CA LYS A 270 20.94 -2.03 3.20
C LYS A 270 19.60 -2.59 2.68
N LEU A 271 19.35 -3.89 2.80
CA LEU A 271 18.15 -4.52 2.23
C LEU A 271 16.89 -4.12 3.00
N VAL A 272 16.94 -4.10 4.33
CA VAL A 272 15.82 -3.66 5.18
C VAL A 272 15.52 -2.19 4.90
N ARG A 273 16.55 -1.34 4.91
CA ARG A 273 16.42 0.08 4.60
C ARG A 273 15.76 0.33 3.25
N GLN A 274 16.19 -0.36 2.20
CA GLN A 274 15.60 -0.19 0.86
C GLN A 274 14.10 -0.49 0.85
N ARG A 275 13.66 -1.55 1.52
CA ARG A 275 12.25 -1.92 1.59
C ARG A 275 11.42 -0.93 2.41
N LEU A 276 11.96 -0.50 3.57
CA LEU A 276 11.30 0.50 4.41
C LEU A 276 11.23 1.86 3.72
N GLN A 277 12.26 2.24 2.97
CA GLN A 277 12.28 3.48 2.21
C GLN A 277 11.18 3.52 1.13
N VAL A 278 10.90 2.39 0.46
CA VAL A 278 9.78 2.30 -0.49
C VAL A 278 8.45 2.54 0.22
N LEU A 279 8.23 1.96 1.40
CA LEU A 279 7.02 2.21 2.19
C LEU A 279 6.91 3.68 2.60
N GLN A 280 8.01 4.29 3.04
CA GLN A 280 8.07 5.71 3.38
C GLN A 280 7.74 6.60 2.18
N GLU A 281 8.31 6.32 1.02
CA GLU A 281 8.05 7.05 -0.23
C GLU A 281 6.61 6.94 -0.72
N LEU A 282 5.90 5.88 -0.33
CA LEU A 282 4.48 5.67 -0.62
C LEU A 282 3.55 6.29 0.44
N GLY A 283 4.10 7.05 1.41
CA GLY A 283 3.31 7.67 2.47
C GLY A 283 2.79 6.69 3.51
N LEU A 284 3.44 5.52 3.66
CA LEU A 284 3.10 4.48 4.65
C LEU A 284 4.02 4.51 5.87
N GLY A 285 4.73 5.62 6.10
CA GLY A 285 5.71 5.78 7.16
C GLY A 285 5.16 5.61 8.58
N TYR A 286 3.88 5.85 8.77
CA TYR A 286 3.18 5.77 10.05
C TYR A 286 2.65 4.37 10.38
N LEU A 287 2.58 3.45 9.41
CA LEU A 287 2.10 2.09 9.66
C LEU A 287 3.08 1.32 10.53
N THR A 288 2.58 0.59 11.51
CA THR A 288 3.38 -0.30 12.34
C THR A 288 3.77 -1.54 11.54
N LEU A 289 5.02 -1.99 11.67
CA LEU A 289 5.50 -3.17 10.95
C LEU A 289 4.70 -4.44 11.26
N GLY A 290 4.26 -4.59 12.52
CA GLY A 290 3.43 -5.70 12.99
C GLY A 290 1.93 -5.54 12.71
N GLU A 291 1.50 -4.42 12.13
CA GLU A 291 0.09 -4.18 11.83
C GLU A 291 -0.45 -5.20 10.83
N GLU A 292 -1.63 -5.70 11.11
CA GLU A 292 -2.26 -6.75 10.31
C GLU A 292 -2.78 -6.20 8.99
N THR A 293 -2.51 -6.90 7.90
CA THR A 293 -2.93 -6.41 6.58
C THR A 293 -4.46 -6.30 6.38
N PRO A 294 -5.32 -7.12 7.05
CA PRO A 294 -6.76 -6.96 6.98
C PRO A 294 -7.29 -5.68 7.66
N SER A 295 -6.53 -5.07 8.59
CA SER A 295 -6.94 -3.83 9.27
C SER A 295 -6.70 -2.57 8.44
N LEU A 296 -5.91 -2.69 7.36
CA LEU A 296 -5.53 -1.58 6.51
C LEU A 296 -6.74 -1.03 5.73
N SER A 297 -6.80 0.28 5.58
CA SER A 297 -7.72 0.92 4.65
C SER A 297 -7.44 0.51 3.20
N GLY A 298 -8.44 0.64 2.30
CA GLY A 298 -8.27 0.28 0.90
C GLY A 298 -7.08 1.00 0.23
N GLY A 299 -6.87 2.28 0.54
CA GLY A 299 -5.74 3.04 0.02
C GLY A 299 -4.38 2.58 0.57
N GLU A 300 -4.30 2.21 1.85
CA GLU A 300 -3.09 1.64 2.47
C GLU A 300 -2.76 0.27 1.87
N ALA A 301 -3.77 -0.60 1.75
CA ALA A 301 -3.63 -1.90 1.12
C ALA A 301 -3.12 -1.77 -0.31
N GLN A 302 -3.68 -0.86 -1.10
CA GLN A 302 -3.26 -0.60 -2.47
C GLN A 302 -1.80 -0.11 -2.55
N ARG A 303 -1.41 0.86 -1.71
CA ARG A 303 -0.02 1.34 -1.65
C ARG A 303 0.95 0.26 -1.17
N LEU A 304 0.54 -0.58 -0.23
CA LEU A 304 1.35 -1.72 0.23
C LEU A 304 1.54 -2.78 -0.87
N LYS A 305 0.50 -3.06 -1.69
CA LYS A 305 0.62 -3.89 -2.89
C LYS A 305 1.65 -3.31 -3.86
N LEU A 306 1.57 -2.01 -4.13
CA LEU A 306 2.54 -1.32 -4.98
C LEU A 306 3.96 -1.44 -4.42
N ALA A 307 4.16 -1.22 -3.11
CA ALA A 307 5.45 -1.38 -2.46
C ALA A 307 6.05 -2.78 -2.68
N SER A 308 5.22 -3.81 -2.58
CA SER A 308 5.68 -5.20 -2.77
C SER A 308 6.12 -5.49 -4.21
N GLU A 309 5.57 -4.77 -5.18
CA GLU A 309 5.92 -4.91 -6.60
C GLU A 309 7.15 -4.07 -7.00
N MET A 310 7.37 -2.90 -6.37
CA MET A 310 8.50 -2.01 -6.70
C MET A 310 9.88 -2.66 -6.48
N GLY A 311 9.98 -3.66 -5.63
CA GLY A 311 11.22 -4.40 -5.38
C GLY A 311 11.53 -5.53 -6.38
N LYS A 312 10.64 -5.78 -7.35
CA LYS A 312 10.75 -6.86 -8.34
C LYS A 312 11.16 -6.28 -9.69
N GLY A 313 11.68 -7.12 -10.60
CA GLY A 313 11.95 -6.69 -11.98
C GLY A 313 10.67 -6.19 -12.64
N GLN A 314 10.72 -4.97 -13.16
CA GLN A 314 9.55 -4.27 -13.72
C GLN A 314 9.61 -4.16 -15.25
N ALA A 315 10.67 -4.66 -15.88
CA ALA A 315 10.78 -4.66 -17.32
C ALA A 315 9.58 -5.37 -17.95
N ASP A 316 9.06 -4.80 -19.03
CA ASP A 316 7.99 -5.38 -19.82
C ASP A 316 6.68 -5.66 -19.04
N SER A 317 6.40 -4.84 -18.04
CA SER A 317 5.21 -4.96 -17.19
C SER A 317 4.17 -3.88 -17.51
N VAL A 318 2.89 -4.27 -17.49
CA VAL A 318 1.75 -3.36 -17.46
C VAL A 318 1.21 -3.30 -16.03
N PHE A 319 1.24 -2.13 -15.42
CA PHE A 319 0.60 -1.87 -14.14
C PHE A 319 -0.77 -1.25 -14.39
N VAL A 320 -1.79 -1.82 -13.79
CA VAL A 320 -3.15 -1.30 -13.82
C VAL A 320 -3.54 -0.91 -12.40
N PHE A 321 -3.97 0.34 -12.23
CA PHE A 321 -4.43 0.87 -10.97
C PHE A 321 -5.93 1.17 -11.08
N ASP A 322 -6.71 0.58 -10.18
CA ASP A 322 -8.15 0.87 -10.10
C ASP A 322 -8.37 1.91 -9.00
N GLU A 323 -8.80 3.10 -9.43
CA GLU A 323 -9.14 4.25 -8.58
C GLU A 323 -8.11 4.58 -7.48
N PRO A 324 -6.81 4.72 -7.80
CA PRO A 324 -5.72 4.75 -6.81
C PRO A 324 -5.70 6.00 -5.93
N THR A 325 -6.57 6.97 -6.18
CA THR A 325 -6.64 8.24 -5.45
C THR A 325 -7.87 8.41 -4.59
N ILE A 326 -8.77 7.42 -4.57
CA ILE A 326 -9.97 7.47 -3.73
C ILE A 326 -9.59 7.60 -2.25
N GLY A 327 -10.21 8.56 -1.57
CA GLY A 327 -10.03 8.79 -0.15
C GLY A 327 -8.62 9.29 0.22
N LEU A 328 -7.82 9.76 -0.74
CA LEU A 328 -6.49 10.30 -0.48
C LEU A 328 -6.53 11.83 -0.37
N HIS A 329 -5.83 12.33 0.65
CA HIS A 329 -5.53 13.76 0.76
C HIS A 329 -4.66 14.21 -0.46
N PRO A 330 -4.80 15.45 -0.98
CA PRO A 330 -3.99 15.92 -2.13
C PRO A 330 -2.48 15.76 -1.97
N LEU A 331 -1.95 15.80 -0.74
CA LEU A 331 -0.54 15.50 -0.47
C LEU A 331 -0.19 14.05 -0.78
N ASP A 332 -1.05 13.10 -0.42
CA ASP A 332 -0.85 11.67 -0.69
C ASP A 332 -0.96 11.38 -2.19
N VAL A 333 -1.92 12.04 -2.87
CA VAL A 333 -2.04 11.97 -4.34
C VAL A 333 -0.75 12.45 -5.02
N ARG A 334 -0.18 13.55 -4.56
CA ARG A 334 1.10 14.07 -5.07
C ARG A 334 2.24 13.08 -4.86
N THR A 335 2.31 12.47 -3.68
CA THR A 335 3.30 11.44 -3.35
C THR A 335 3.14 10.22 -4.28
N LEU A 336 1.92 9.72 -4.44
CA LEU A 336 1.62 8.58 -5.31
C LEU A 336 1.98 8.86 -6.79
N LEU A 337 1.65 10.04 -7.29
CA LEU A 337 2.01 10.43 -8.67
C LEU A 337 3.52 10.53 -8.85
N GLY A 338 4.26 10.96 -7.84
CA GLY A 338 5.73 10.92 -7.85
C GLY A 338 6.29 9.50 -8.01
N VAL A 339 5.62 8.52 -7.43
CA VAL A 339 5.98 7.09 -7.58
C VAL A 339 5.70 6.57 -8.99
N PHE A 340 4.57 6.95 -9.60
CA PHE A 340 4.27 6.54 -10.99
C PHE A 340 5.24 7.13 -12.02
N GLN A 341 6.05 8.14 -11.65
CA GLN A 341 7.08 8.72 -12.51
C GLN A 341 8.41 7.95 -12.50
N LYS A 342 8.64 7.13 -11.48
CA LYS A 342 9.83 6.27 -11.34
C LYS A 342 9.67 4.97 -12.12
#